data_8573ac0ddce67bd30a2816283c330747
#
_entry.id   8573ac0ddce67bd30a2816283c330747
#
_cell.length_a   1.000
_cell.length_b   1.000
_cell.length_c   1.000
_cell.angle_alpha   90.00
_cell.angle_beta   90.00
_cell.angle_gamma   90.00
#
_symmetry.space_group_name_H-M   'P 1'
#
loop_
_entity.id
_entity.type
_entity.pdbx_description
1 polymer ?
#
loop_
_entity_poly.entity_id
_entity_poly.type
_entity_poly.pdbx_seq_one_letter_code
_entity_poly.pdbx_strand_id
1 'polypeptide(L)'
;MDLTVVAIPGFFASMAYEARWLKRRAEREGPSPVDYELRDTIASLSMGVGSLIIPPLTAQLFRNFELGRGKWAKPVLGVAGAAALTAVVADAIARAGDQEAGEVPAAPDGPAAADGEALERAGAEAHVDSHEAAAGDPPSRATTEGVDAERSGAPTASRRVRRWARRVGGSAAVTAIASAGVAAAATWAARTSAQRLFKKRVLPDLGGGPLALAAAVLGWDFIYYWNHRLQHESRILWAIHVVHHSSQRYNLSTALRQPWADSLGMFVPYGALALAGIRPNLIETARQINLLYQYWIHTDAIGKLGRWEAVLNTPSHHRAHHGANSRYLDRNHGSILIIWDRLFGTFQPEVDEDPVVYGLTRNIDTYNPLRIATHEHADIVRDVYRSRSWSDRLSFVLRGPGWAYERRAALGAGDAPVPAAVSGDGDERAA
;
A
#
# COMPACT_ATOMS: atom_id res chain seq x y z
N MET A 1 -1.87 -31.42 -8.08
CA MET A 1 -2.31 -30.58 -9.22
C MET A 1 -2.60 -29.20 -8.66
N ASP A 2 -2.11 -28.15 -9.29
CA ASP A 2 -2.37 -26.77 -8.86
C ASP A 2 -3.75 -26.34 -9.42
N LEU A 3 -4.71 -26.08 -8.51
CA LEU A 3 -6.08 -25.71 -8.88
C LEU A 3 -6.15 -24.37 -9.61
N THR A 4 -5.25 -23.45 -9.31
CA THR A 4 -5.21 -22.14 -9.97
C THR A 4 -4.79 -22.26 -11.43
N VAL A 5 -3.87 -23.16 -11.75
CA VAL A 5 -3.47 -23.47 -13.14
C VAL A 5 -4.61 -24.15 -13.90
N VAL A 6 -5.30 -25.08 -13.27
CA VAL A 6 -6.48 -25.76 -13.88
C VAL A 6 -7.59 -24.77 -14.17
N ALA A 7 -7.76 -23.72 -13.35
CA ALA A 7 -8.78 -22.70 -13.50
C ALA A 7 -8.49 -21.67 -14.61
N ILE A 8 -7.28 -21.60 -15.15
CA ILE A 8 -6.88 -20.59 -16.17
C ILE A 8 -7.87 -20.50 -17.35
N PRO A 9 -8.27 -21.61 -18.00
CA PRO A 9 -9.25 -21.52 -19.08
C PRO A 9 -10.60 -20.93 -18.63
N GLY A 10 -11.01 -21.25 -17.40
CA GLY A 10 -12.23 -20.70 -16.78
C GLY A 10 -12.12 -19.20 -16.53
N PHE A 11 -10.95 -18.70 -16.11
CA PHE A 11 -10.71 -17.27 -15.95
C PHE A 11 -10.88 -16.51 -17.27
N PHE A 12 -10.26 -16.97 -18.34
CA PHE A 12 -10.40 -16.32 -19.66
C PHE A 12 -11.82 -16.40 -20.21
N ALA A 13 -12.50 -17.53 -20.01
CA ALA A 13 -13.90 -17.69 -20.46
C ALA A 13 -14.84 -16.75 -19.70
N SER A 14 -14.69 -16.64 -18.38
CA SER A 14 -15.52 -15.75 -17.55
C SER A 14 -15.24 -14.27 -17.84
N MET A 15 -13.97 -13.87 -18.01
CA MET A 15 -13.61 -12.51 -18.44
C MET A 15 -14.21 -12.17 -19.81
N ALA A 16 -14.15 -13.08 -20.77
CA ALA A 16 -14.74 -12.86 -22.09
C ALA A 16 -16.28 -12.75 -22.02
N TYR A 17 -16.91 -13.51 -21.14
CA TYR A 17 -18.36 -13.41 -20.89
C TYR A 17 -18.71 -12.07 -20.23
N GLU A 18 -18.01 -11.71 -19.14
CA GLU A 18 -18.22 -10.45 -18.42
C GLU A 18 -17.99 -9.25 -19.35
N ALA A 19 -16.92 -9.25 -20.14
CA ALA A 19 -16.62 -8.17 -21.09
C ALA A 19 -17.75 -7.96 -22.12
N ARG A 20 -18.34 -9.06 -22.62
CA ARG A 20 -19.50 -8.97 -23.51
C ARG A 20 -20.74 -8.43 -22.81
N TRP A 21 -20.95 -8.84 -21.56
CA TRP A 21 -22.08 -8.40 -20.77
C TRP A 21 -21.99 -6.91 -20.44
N LEU A 22 -20.82 -6.46 -19.94
CA LEU A 22 -20.53 -5.06 -19.64
C LEU A 22 -20.62 -4.17 -20.89
N LYS A 23 -20.10 -4.64 -22.04
CA LYS A 23 -20.24 -3.90 -23.30
C LYS A 23 -21.71 -3.66 -23.69
N ARG A 24 -22.55 -4.69 -23.56
CA ARG A 24 -23.99 -4.55 -23.84
C ARG A 24 -24.68 -3.61 -22.85
N ARG A 25 -24.23 -3.59 -21.60
CA ARG A 25 -24.69 -2.64 -20.59
C ARG A 25 -24.27 -1.22 -20.97
N ALA A 26 -23.01 -1.00 -21.30
CA ALA A 26 -22.48 0.30 -21.70
C ALA A 26 -23.18 0.88 -22.95
N GLU A 27 -23.63 0.01 -23.89
CA GLU A 27 -24.42 0.42 -25.06
C GLU A 27 -25.83 0.93 -24.69
N ARG A 28 -26.37 0.54 -23.52
CA ARG A 28 -27.70 0.96 -23.04
C ARG A 28 -27.65 2.09 -22.04
N GLU A 29 -26.67 2.07 -21.17
CA GLU A 29 -26.60 2.89 -19.94
C GLU A 29 -25.45 3.90 -19.97
N GLY A 30 -24.59 3.82 -21.01
CA GLY A 30 -23.36 4.60 -21.11
C GLY A 30 -22.14 3.90 -20.52
N PRO A 31 -20.94 4.40 -20.83
CA PRO A 31 -19.69 3.84 -20.33
C PRO A 31 -19.51 4.04 -18.82
N SER A 32 -18.84 3.10 -18.16
CA SER A 32 -18.62 3.11 -16.73
C SER A 32 -17.19 2.65 -16.34
N PRO A 33 -16.71 2.91 -15.12
CA PRO A 33 -15.41 2.46 -14.65
C PRO A 33 -15.22 0.95 -14.61
N VAL A 34 -16.29 0.16 -14.68
CA VAL A 34 -16.20 -1.31 -14.68
C VAL A 34 -16.02 -1.91 -16.07
N ASP A 35 -16.15 -1.10 -17.13
CA ASP A 35 -15.94 -1.57 -18.50
C ASP A 35 -14.50 -1.95 -18.74
N TYR A 36 -14.30 -2.99 -19.59
CA TYR A 36 -12.96 -3.41 -19.97
C TYR A 36 -12.29 -2.38 -20.87
N GLU A 37 -11.15 -1.87 -20.41
CA GLU A 37 -10.24 -1.06 -21.20
C GLU A 37 -9.01 -1.90 -21.58
N LEU A 38 -8.71 -1.98 -22.86
CA LEU A 38 -7.67 -2.88 -23.38
C LEU A 38 -6.30 -2.66 -22.70
N ARG A 39 -5.89 -1.41 -22.53
CA ARG A 39 -4.59 -1.08 -21.90
C ARG A 39 -4.53 -1.51 -20.44
N ASP A 40 -5.59 -1.27 -19.69
CA ASP A 40 -5.69 -1.67 -18.28
C ASP A 40 -5.74 -3.19 -18.14
N THR A 41 -6.53 -3.87 -18.99
CA THR A 41 -6.61 -5.33 -19.03
C THR A 41 -5.24 -5.96 -19.35
N ILE A 42 -4.52 -5.45 -20.36
CA ILE A 42 -3.16 -5.93 -20.68
C ILE A 42 -2.21 -5.70 -19.51
N ALA A 43 -2.28 -4.53 -18.84
CA ALA A 43 -1.47 -4.27 -17.66
C ALA A 43 -1.79 -5.28 -16.54
N SER A 44 -3.06 -5.53 -16.24
CA SER A 44 -3.51 -6.51 -15.23
C SER A 44 -3.02 -7.92 -15.55
N LEU A 45 -3.19 -8.39 -16.79
CA LEU A 45 -2.70 -9.70 -17.23
C LEU A 45 -1.17 -9.79 -17.16
N SER A 46 -0.45 -8.74 -17.56
CA SER A 46 1.01 -8.69 -17.47
C SER A 46 1.52 -8.80 -16.04
N MET A 47 0.82 -8.13 -15.10
CA MET A 47 1.10 -8.24 -13.68
C MET A 47 0.84 -9.68 -13.17
N GLY A 48 -0.27 -10.30 -13.60
CA GLY A 48 -0.59 -11.69 -13.28
C GLY A 48 0.46 -12.68 -13.79
N VAL A 49 0.88 -12.56 -15.05
CA VAL A 49 1.95 -13.40 -15.59
C VAL A 49 3.27 -13.18 -14.83
N GLY A 50 3.62 -11.93 -14.56
CA GLY A 50 4.81 -11.59 -13.77
C GLY A 50 4.78 -12.18 -12.36
N SER A 51 3.62 -12.22 -11.72
CA SER A 51 3.45 -12.82 -10.39
C SER A 51 3.64 -14.34 -10.35
N LEU A 52 3.53 -15.02 -11.48
CA LEU A 52 3.84 -16.45 -11.58
C LEU A 52 5.33 -16.72 -11.81
N ILE A 53 6.04 -15.81 -12.48
CA ILE A 53 7.42 -16.00 -12.92
C ILE A 53 8.44 -15.39 -11.93
N ILE A 54 8.19 -14.16 -11.46
CA ILE A 54 9.18 -13.40 -10.69
C ILE A 54 9.39 -13.95 -9.28
N PRO A 55 8.34 -14.36 -8.49
CA PRO A 55 8.54 -14.85 -7.14
C PRO A 55 9.42 -16.11 -7.02
N PRO A 56 9.28 -17.15 -7.85
CA PRO A 56 10.20 -18.30 -7.78
C PRO A 56 11.64 -17.94 -8.12
N LEU A 57 11.88 -17.00 -9.05
CA LEU A 57 13.23 -16.53 -9.39
C LEU A 57 13.84 -15.72 -8.23
N THR A 58 13.09 -14.81 -7.67
CA THR A 58 13.53 -13.99 -6.52
C THR A 58 13.72 -14.84 -5.26
N ALA A 59 12.86 -15.83 -4.99
CA ALA A 59 12.99 -16.73 -3.86
C ALA A 59 14.33 -17.51 -3.89
N GLN A 60 14.80 -17.91 -5.08
CA GLN A 60 16.11 -18.54 -5.21
C GLN A 60 17.26 -17.58 -4.89
N LEU A 61 17.15 -16.33 -5.33
CA LEU A 61 18.11 -15.28 -5.01
C LEU A 61 18.13 -14.98 -3.49
N PHE A 62 16.95 -14.83 -2.88
CA PHE A 62 16.79 -14.51 -1.45
C PHE A 62 17.39 -15.55 -0.51
N ARG A 63 17.47 -16.83 -0.87
CA ARG A 63 18.16 -17.86 -0.07
C ARG A 63 19.62 -17.50 0.26
N ASN A 64 20.28 -16.73 -0.61
CA ASN A 64 21.64 -16.29 -0.38
C ASN A 64 21.78 -15.26 0.77
N PHE A 65 20.68 -14.65 1.19
CA PHE A 65 20.64 -13.61 2.23
C PHE A 65 20.10 -14.12 3.58
N GLU A 66 19.72 -15.41 3.68
CA GLU A 66 19.23 -16.02 4.94
C GLU A 66 20.33 -16.00 6.02
N LEU A 67 20.01 -15.40 7.19
CA LEU A 67 20.92 -15.35 8.33
C LEU A 67 21.29 -16.74 8.85
N GLY A 68 22.58 -17.00 8.93
CA GLY A 68 23.13 -18.26 9.40
C GLY A 68 23.37 -19.31 8.31
N ARG A 69 22.86 -19.12 7.07
CA ARG A 69 23.02 -20.07 5.96
C ARG A 69 23.39 -19.43 4.64
N GLY A 70 22.91 -18.24 4.35
CA GLY A 70 23.12 -17.55 3.09
C GLY A 70 24.56 -17.00 2.99
N LYS A 71 25.20 -17.20 1.84
CA LYS A 71 26.58 -16.73 1.60
C LYS A 71 26.75 -15.21 1.68
N TRP A 72 25.69 -14.46 1.40
CA TRP A 72 25.67 -13.00 1.41
C TRP A 72 25.09 -12.39 2.69
N ALA A 73 24.58 -13.20 3.64
CA ALA A 73 23.92 -12.71 4.84
C ALA A 73 24.84 -11.83 5.72
N LYS A 74 26.07 -12.29 6.02
CA LYS A 74 27.04 -11.52 6.80
C LYS A 74 27.53 -10.26 6.07
N PRO A 75 27.96 -10.33 4.79
CA PRO A 75 28.31 -9.14 4.02
C PRO A 75 27.20 -8.08 3.97
N VAL A 76 25.94 -8.48 3.73
CA VAL A 76 24.81 -7.55 3.68
C VAL A 76 24.53 -6.88 5.01
N LEU A 77 24.63 -7.62 6.13
CA LEU A 77 24.52 -7.01 7.48
C LEU A 77 25.71 -6.07 7.77
N GLY A 78 26.91 -6.42 7.33
CA GLY A 78 28.07 -5.52 7.43
C GLY A 78 27.84 -4.22 6.66
N VAL A 79 27.31 -4.30 5.43
CA VAL A 79 26.91 -3.14 4.63
C VAL A 79 25.81 -2.34 5.33
N ALA A 80 24.79 -3.00 5.88
CA ALA A 80 23.71 -2.33 6.61
C ALA A 80 24.24 -1.55 7.81
N GLY A 81 25.13 -2.15 8.62
CA GLY A 81 25.74 -1.51 9.79
C GLY A 81 26.63 -0.33 9.41
N ALA A 82 27.54 -0.52 8.44
CA ALA A 82 28.42 0.54 7.95
C ALA A 82 27.62 1.72 7.36
N ALA A 83 26.59 1.42 6.57
CA ALA A 83 25.72 2.43 5.98
C ALA A 83 24.89 3.16 7.05
N ALA A 84 24.39 2.47 8.08
CA ALA A 84 23.69 3.10 9.19
C ALA A 84 24.61 4.07 9.95
N LEU A 85 25.83 3.66 10.27
CA LEU A 85 26.82 4.53 10.91
C LEU A 85 27.15 5.74 10.03
N THR A 86 27.38 5.53 8.74
CA THR A 86 27.62 6.61 7.77
C THR A 86 26.47 7.61 7.75
N ALA A 87 25.21 7.13 7.75
CA ALA A 87 24.03 7.98 7.79
C ALA A 87 23.99 8.83 9.08
N VAL A 88 24.25 8.21 10.25
CA VAL A 88 24.28 8.92 11.55
C VAL A 88 25.34 10.02 11.56
N VAL A 89 26.55 9.72 11.12
CA VAL A 89 27.65 10.71 11.07
C VAL A 89 27.32 11.84 10.08
N ALA A 90 26.86 11.51 8.89
CA ALA A 90 26.49 12.49 7.88
C ALA A 90 25.33 13.40 8.35
N ASP A 91 24.33 12.85 9.02
CA ASP A 91 23.23 13.62 9.60
C ASP A 91 23.72 14.55 10.74
N ALA A 92 24.69 14.11 11.56
CA ALA A 92 25.30 14.95 12.60
C ALA A 92 26.07 16.14 11.98
N ILE A 93 26.87 15.90 10.93
CA ILE A 93 27.57 16.95 10.18
C ILE A 93 26.58 17.96 9.57
N ALA A 94 25.49 17.47 8.98
CA ALA A 94 24.47 18.32 8.37
C ALA A 94 23.78 19.20 9.44
N ARG A 95 23.42 18.64 10.60
CA ARG A 95 22.78 19.39 11.71
C ARG A 95 23.71 20.44 12.33
N ALA A 96 24.97 20.10 12.57
CA ALA A 96 25.93 21.07 13.08
C ALA A 96 26.06 22.30 12.16
N GLY A 97 26.12 22.06 10.85
CA GLY A 97 26.13 23.16 9.88
C GLY A 97 24.81 23.94 9.77
N ASP A 98 23.65 23.34 10.11
CA ASP A 98 22.35 24.06 10.16
C ASP A 98 22.30 24.99 11.39
N GLN A 99 22.83 24.58 12.54
CA GLN A 99 22.92 25.41 13.74
C GLN A 99 23.86 26.62 13.56
N GLU A 100 25.00 26.41 12.91
CA GLU A 100 25.93 27.49 12.58
C GLU A 100 25.33 28.52 11.59
N ALA A 101 24.37 28.08 10.76
CA ALA A 101 23.71 28.95 9.79
C ALA A 101 22.46 29.68 10.36
N GLY A 102 22.09 29.46 11.63
CA GLY A 102 20.91 30.06 12.26
C GLY A 102 19.56 29.50 11.74
N GLU A 103 19.58 28.40 11.02
CA GLU A 103 18.35 27.70 10.63
C GLU A 103 17.79 26.93 11.83
N VAL A 104 16.63 27.36 12.36
CA VAL A 104 15.95 26.68 13.45
C VAL A 104 15.53 25.27 12.98
N PRO A 105 15.87 24.19 13.71
CA PRO A 105 15.39 22.86 13.38
C PRO A 105 13.86 22.82 13.51
N ALA A 106 13.17 22.15 12.58
CA ALA A 106 11.77 21.81 12.77
C ALA A 106 11.62 21.06 14.12
N ALA A 107 10.67 21.50 14.95
CA ALA A 107 10.44 20.97 16.28
C ALA A 107 10.33 19.43 16.24
N PRO A 108 10.88 18.71 17.22
CA PRO A 108 10.64 17.28 17.35
C PRO A 108 9.15 17.05 17.64
N ASP A 109 8.60 16.00 17.02
CA ASP A 109 7.21 15.59 17.16
C ASP A 109 6.83 15.50 18.64
N GLY A 110 5.81 16.25 19.04
CA GLY A 110 5.07 15.98 20.26
C GLY A 110 4.45 14.56 20.18
N PRO A 111 4.12 13.94 21.31
CA PRO A 111 3.55 12.60 21.32
C PRO A 111 2.31 12.58 20.43
N ALA A 112 2.28 11.65 19.47
CA ALA A 112 1.11 11.41 18.64
C ALA A 112 -0.07 11.12 19.56
N ALA A 113 -1.08 11.98 19.51
CA ALA A 113 -2.35 11.71 20.14
C ALA A 113 -2.88 10.39 19.54
N ALA A 114 -2.89 9.34 20.34
CA ALA A 114 -3.79 8.25 20.16
C ALA A 114 -5.18 8.87 20.34
N ASP A 115 -6.05 8.64 19.35
CA ASP A 115 -7.49 8.55 19.52
C ASP A 115 -8.21 9.16 18.32
N GLY A 116 -8.74 8.25 17.51
CA GLY A 116 -9.65 8.54 16.41
C GLY A 116 -11.09 8.75 16.89
N GLU A 117 -11.35 9.77 17.73
CA GLU A 117 -12.74 10.09 18.16
C GLU A 117 -13.12 11.59 18.11
N ALA A 118 -12.37 12.45 17.42
CA ALA A 118 -12.64 13.89 17.44
C ALA A 118 -12.99 14.53 16.09
N LEU A 119 -13.46 13.78 15.09
CA LEU A 119 -13.82 14.35 13.76
C LEU A 119 -15.33 14.42 13.49
N GLU A 120 -16.19 14.18 14.48
CA GLU A 120 -17.66 14.23 14.29
C GLU A 120 -18.37 15.47 14.87
N ARG A 121 -17.67 16.50 15.37
CA ARG A 121 -18.31 17.68 15.96
C ARG A 121 -17.75 19.04 15.53
N ALA A 122 -17.59 19.26 14.25
CA ALA A 122 -17.31 20.61 13.75
C ALA A 122 -17.98 20.86 12.38
N GLY A 123 -19.27 20.67 12.31
CA GLY A 123 -20.10 20.89 11.12
C GLY A 123 -21.46 21.42 11.47
N ALA A 124 -21.57 22.49 12.27
CA ALA A 124 -22.79 23.24 12.40
C ALA A 124 -22.47 24.67 12.87
N GLU A 125 -23.04 25.64 12.15
CA GLU A 125 -23.20 27.05 12.48
C GLU A 125 -22.01 27.99 12.24
N ALA A 126 -22.02 28.64 11.06
CA ALA A 126 -21.82 30.09 11.00
C ALA A 126 -22.60 30.67 9.83
N HIS A 127 -23.64 31.35 10.18
CA HIS A 127 -24.56 32.10 9.31
C HIS A 127 -23.87 33.39 8.80
N VAL A 128 -24.25 33.73 7.57
CA VAL A 128 -23.88 34.90 6.79
C VAL A 128 -24.24 36.21 7.50
N ASP A 129 -23.38 37.19 7.41
CA ASP A 129 -23.81 38.58 7.24
C ASP A 129 -22.85 39.35 6.30
N SER A 130 -23.47 39.86 5.24
CA SER A 130 -22.95 40.77 4.24
C SER A 130 -22.95 42.21 4.74
N HIS A 131 -21.84 42.93 4.64
CA HIS A 131 -21.90 44.38 4.49
C HIS A 131 -20.80 44.90 3.54
N GLU A 132 -21.28 45.63 2.53
CA GLU A 132 -20.54 46.51 1.64
C GLU A 132 -19.77 47.59 2.40
N ALA A 133 -18.59 47.98 1.93
CA ALA A 133 -18.26 49.39 1.70
C ALA A 133 -16.84 49.63 1.16
N ALA A 134 -16.81 50.37 0.06
CA ALA A 134 -15.96 51.48 -0.26
C ALA A 134 -14.49 51.28 -0.66
N ALA A 135 -14.24 51.65 -1.90
CA ALA A 135 -12.98 51.95 -2.55
C ALA A 135 -12.17 53.04 -1.83
N GLY A 136 -10.88 52.81 -1.70
CA GLY A 136 -9.88 53.81 -1.29
C GLY A 136 -8.60 53.63 -2.10
N ASP A 137 -8.14 54.67 -2.70
CA ASP A 137 -6.99 54.81 -3.59
C ASP A 137 -5.65 54.31 -2.99
N PRO A 138 -4.69 53.90 -3.81
CA PRO A 138 -3.38 53.41 -3.36
C PRO A 138 -2.44 54.59 -3.04
N PRO A 139 -1.67 54.50 -1.95
CA PRO A 139 -0.61 55.48 -1.69
C PRO A 139 0.66 55.14 -2.49
N SER A 140 1.28 56.21 -2.92
CA SER A 140 2.46 56.37 -3.74
C SER A 140 3.67 55.51 -3.36
N ARG A 141 4.36 55.10 -4.41
CA ARG A 141 5.70 54.53 -4.46
C ARG A 141 6.71 55.40 -3.71
N ALA A 142 7.18 54.95 -2.54
CA ALA A 142 8.41 55.42 -1.93
C ALA A 142 9.56 54.52 -2.35
N THR A 143 10.49 55.06 -3.06
CA THR A 143 11.80 54.47 -3.39
C THR A 143 12.59 54.24 -2.13
N THR A 144 12.85 52.99 -1.80
CA THR A 144 13.90 52.60 -0.85
C THR A 144 15.03 51.93 -1.62
N GLU A 145 15.87 52.75 -2.23
CA GLU A 145 17.24 52.36 -2.54
C GLU A 145 18.03 52.30 -1.23
N GLY A 146 18.66 51.16 -0.96
CA GLY A 146 19.74 51.10 0.00
C GLY A 146 19.58 50.22 1.24
N VAL A 147 19.26 48.91 1.13
CA VAL A 147 19.61 47.90 2.17
C VAL A 147 19.86 46.50 1.57
N ASP A 148 20.43 46.36 0.41
CA ASP A 148 20.72 45.05 -0.20
C ASP A 148 22.22 44.65 -0.15
N ALA A 149 22.98 45.17 0.79
CA ALA A 149 24.45 44.99 0.79
C ALA A 149 25.03 44.17 1.95
N GLU A 150 24.24 43.43 2.76
CA GLU A 150 24.84 42.64 3.84
C GLU A 150 24.19 41.26 4.11
N ARG A 151 23.77 40.52 3.07
CA ARG A 151 23.38 39.08 3.19
C ARG A 151 24.25 38.13 2.37
N SER A 152 25.51 38.44 2.18
CA SER A 152 26.42 37.56 1.42
C SER A 152 27.60 37.06 2.26
N GLY A 153 27.37 36.37 3.34
CA GLY A 153 28.45 36.00 4.25
C GLY A 153 28.50 34.59 4.82
N ALA A 154 27.64 33.63 4.39
CA ALA A 154 27.89 32.24 4.77
C ALA A 154 28.90 31.64 3.79
N PRO A 155 30.04 31.05 4.26
CA PRO A 155 31.05 30.51 3.37
C PRO A 155 30.47 29.48 2.42
N THR A 156 30.66 29.66 1.10
CA THR A 156 30.24 28.74 0.04
C THR A 156 30.67 27.30 0.29
N ALA A 157 31.79 27.12 1.02
CA ALA A 157 32.29 25.83 1.47
C ALA A 157 31.35 25.12 2.47
N SER A 158 30.80 25.81 3.46
CA SER A 158 29.91 25.19 4.47
C SER A 158 28.59 24.72 3.85
N ARG A 159 28.03 25.48 2.91
CA ARG A 159 26.81 25.07 2.16
C ARG A 159 27.07 23.85 1.26
N ARG A 160 28.26 23.72 0.68
CA ARG A 160 28.66 22.55 -0.11
C ARG A 160 28.80 21.28 0.76
N VAL A 161 29.48 21.42 1.92
CA VAL A 161 29.65 20.31 2.87
C VAL A 161 28.30 19.83 3.38
N ARG A 162 27.40 20.73 3.79
CA ARG A 162 26.06 20.36 4.25
C ARG A 162 25.25 19.60 3.16
N ARG A 163 25.24 20.11 1.94
CA ARG A 163 24.56 19.45 0.82
C ARG A 163 25.13 18.07 0.53
N TRP A 164 26.44 17.94 0.59
CA TRP A 164 27.12 16.65 0.45
C TRP A 164 26.75 15.71 1.59
N ALA A 165 26.82 16.14 2.84
CA ALA A 165 26.46 15.37 4.00
C ALA A 165 24.99 14.87 3.95
N ARG A 166 24.05 15.72 3.57
CA ARG A 166 22.63 15.33 3.37
C ARG A 166 22.47 14.25 2.28
N ARG A 167 23.19 14.36 1.16
CA ARG A 167 23.16 13.33 0.09
C ARG A 167 23.75 12.02 0.56
N VAL A 168 24.89 12.05 1.20
CA VAL A 168 25.56 10.84 1.74
C VAL A 168 24.68 10.20 2.81
N GLY A 169 24.16 10.97 3.75
CA GLY A 169 23.27 10.49 4.82
C GLY A 169 22.01 9.84 4.29
N GLY A 170 21.36 10.47 3.31
CA GLY A 170 20.18 9.92 2.66
C GLY A 170 20.46 8.61 1.93
N SER A 171 21.50 8.57 1.08
CA SER A 171 21.90 7.35 0.36
C SER A 171 22.29 6.22 1.31
N ALA A 172 23.06 6.53 2.35
CA ALA A 172 23.48 5.56 3.35
C ALA A 172 22.28 5.01 4.14
N ALA A 173 21.31 5.84 4.50
CA ALA A 173 20.09 5.39 5.19
C ALA A 173 19.26 4.44 4.32
N VAL A 174 19.06 4.76 3.04
CA VAL A 174 18.38 3.86 2.08
C VAL A 174 19.12 2.53 2.01
N THR A 175 20.45 2.56 1.86
CA THR A 175 21.28 1.33 1.80
C THR A 175 21.14 0.50 3.07
N ALA A 176 21.20 1.13 4.25
CA ALA A 176 21.06 0.45 5.53
C ALA A 176 19.72 -0.25 5.68
N ILE A 177 18.62 0.47 5.42
CA ILE A 177 17.23 -0.04 5.55
C ILE A 177 17.00 -1.16 4.53
N ALA A 178 17.37 -0.96 3.25
CA ALA A 178 17.17 -1.96 2.21
C ALA A 178 17.96 -3.24 2.50
N SER A 179 19.25 -3.12 2.89
CA SER A 179 20.10 -4.27 3.18
C SER A 179 19.60 -5.05 4.40
N ALA A 180 19.23 -4.36 5.49
CA ALA A 180 18.64 -4.98 6.67
C ALA A 180 17.29 -5.64 6.35
N GLY A 181 16.42 -4.97 5.57
CA GLY A 181 15.13 -5.47 5.15
C GLY A 181 15.23 -6.76 4.33
N VAL A 182 16.15 -6.82 3.35
CA VAL A 182 16.40 -8.03 2.54
C VAL A 182 16.86 -9.20 3.43
N ALA A 183 17.81 -8.98 4.33
CA ALA A 183 18.28 -10.03 5.23
C ALA A 183 17.18 -10.51 6.19
N ALA A 184 16.38 -9.60 6.72
CA ALA A 184 15.24 -9.91 7.59
C ALA A 184 14.17 -10.71 6.85
N ALA A 185 13.72 -10.24 5.68
CA ALA A 185 12.69 -10.89 4.87
C ALA A 185 13.11 -12.31 4.43
N ALA A 186 14.35 -12.46 3.94
CA ALA A 186 14.89 -13.75 3.55
C ALA A 186 14.93 -14.75 4.72
N THR A 187 15.34 -14.26 5.89
CA THR A 187 15.44 -15.09 7.10
C THR A 187 14.05 -15.48 7.61
N TRP A 188 13.10 -14.53 7.59
CA TRP A 188 11.73 -14.76 7.99
C TRP A 188 11.07 -15.83 7.12
N ALA A 189 11.10 -15.65 5.79
CA ALA A 189 10.54 -16.61 4.84
C ALA A 189 11.13 -18.01 5.01
N ALA A 190 12.45 -18.13 5.16
CA ALA A 190 13.13 -19.41 5.34
C ALA A 190 12.76 -20.09 6.67
N ARG A 191 12.62 -19.35 7.76
CA ARG A 191 12.32 -19.88 9.10
C ARG A 191 10.86 -20.23 9.30
N THR A 192 9.95 -19.58 8.58
CA THR A 192 8.49 -19.74 8.73
C THR A 192 7.86 -20.62 7.66
N SER A 193 8.65 -21.31 6.83
CA SER A 193 8.12 -22.27 5.85
C SER A 193 7.31 -23.38 6.50
N ALA A 194 6.18 -23.75 5.89
CA ALA A 194 5.26 -24.76 6.41
C ALA A 194 5.95 -26.09 6.66
N GLN A 195 6.85 -26.52 5.74
CA GLN A 195 7.60 -27.79 5.88
C GLN A 195 8.50 -27.80 7.12
N ARG A 196 9.13 -26.65 7.44
CA ARG A 196 9.99 -26.53 8.61
C ARG A 196 9.19 -26.48 9.91
N LEU A 197 8.10 -25.71 9.92
CA LEU A 197 7.24 -25.58 11.08
C LEU A 197 6.46 -26.86 11.39
N PHE A 198 6.05 -27.61 10.36
CA PHE A 198 5.39 -28.90 10.57
C PHE A 198 6.28 -29.93 11.33
N LYS A 199 7.60 -29.91 11.08
CA LYS A 199 8.55 -30.73 11.85
C LYS A 199 8.63 -30.35 13.33
N LYS A 200 8.21 -29.12 13.66
CA LYS A 200 8.20 -28.55 15.02
C LYS A 200 6.77 -28.35 15.55
N ARG A 201 5.79 -29.03 14.95
CA ARG A 201 4.39 -28.89 15.36
C ARG A 201 4.20 -29.18 16.83
N VAL A 202 3.30 -28.43 17.46
CA VAL A 202 2.95 -28.54 18.87
C VAL A 202 1.69 -29.37 19.09
N LEU A 203 0.84 -29.49 18.06
CA LEU A 203 -0.34 -30.33 18.07
C LEU A 203 -0.11 -31.58 17.21
N PRO A 204 -0.83 -32.67 17.46
CA PRO A 204 -0.79 -33.86 16.62
C PRO A 204 -1.07 -33.56 15.14
N ASP A 205 -0.54 -34.40 14.24
CA ASP A 205 -0.88 -34.35 12.83
C ASP A 205 -2.37 -34.56 12.61
N LEU A 206 -3.08 -33.59 12.07
CA LEU A 206 -4.52 -33.63 11.79
C LEU A 206 -4.88 -34.55 10.62
N GLY A 207 -3.90 -35.17 9.98
CA GLY A 207 -4.12 -36.04 8.82
C GLY A 207 -4.42 -35.25 7.53
N GLY A 208 -5.05 -35.97 6.56
CA GLY A 208 -5.38 -35.43 5.23
C GLY A 208 -6.89 -35.43 4.92
N GLY A 209 -7.74 -35.63 5.94
CA GLY A 209 -9.18 -35.71 5.76
C GLY A 209 -9.88 -34.37 5.57
N PRO A 210 -11.20 -34.40 5.28
CA PRO A 210 -11.97 -33.18 4.97
C PRO A 210 -12.02 -32.21 6.15
N LEU A 211 -12.02 -32.64 7.40
CA LEU A 211 -11.98 -31.78 8.57
C LEU A 211 -10.63 -31.03 8.68
N ALA A 212 -9.52 -31.71 8.37
CA ALA A 212 -8.20 -31.06 8.34
C ALA A 212 -8.11 -30.04 7.22
N LEU A 213 -8.73 -30.30 6.06
CA LEU A 213 -8.82 -29.32 4.98
C LEU A 213 -9.69 -28.14 5.37
N ALA A 214 -10.85 -28.36 5.99
CA ALA A 214 -11.71 -27.28 6.47
C ALA A 214 -10.97 -26.39 7.50
N ALA A 215 -10.24 -26.99 8.44
CA ALA A 215 -9.40 -26.27 9.38
C ALA A 215 -8.28 -25.49 8.68
N ALA A 216 -7.68 -26.07 7.62
CA ALA A 216 -6.67 -25.39 6.82
C ALA A 216 -7.25 -24.15 6.09
N VAL A 217 -8.43 -24.29 5.47
CA VAL A 217 -9.10 -23.17 4.75
C VAL A 217 -9.49 -22.07 5.72
N LEU A 218 -10.11 -22.41 6.85
CA LEU A 218 -10.52 -21.43 7.86
C LEU A 218 -9.31 -20.71 8.47
N GLY A 219 -8.27 -21.45 8.84
CA GLY A 219 -7.05 -20.88 9.40
C GLY A 219 -6.27 -20.05 8.39
N TRP A 220 -6.26 -20.46 7.12
CA TRP A 220 -5.66 -19.69 6.03
C TRP A 220 -6.39 -18.36 5.82
N ASP A 221 -7.72 -18.38 5.79
CA ASP A 221 -8.59 -17.23 5.63
C ASP A 221 -8.42 -16.22 6.78
N PHE A 222 -8.31 -16.72 8.03
CA PHE A 222 -8.00 -15.90 9.19
C PHE A 222 -6.63 -15.21 9.10
N ILE A 223 -5.58 -15.94 8.70
CA ILE A 223 -4.24 -15.36 8.51
C ILE A 223 -4.24 -14.37 7.34
N TYR A 224 -5.00 -14.66 6.28
CA TYR A 224 -5.15 -13.74 5.14
C TYR A 224 -5.71 -12.40 5.59
N TYR A 225 -6.79 -12.39 6.39
CA TYR A 225 -7.36 -11.15 6.94
C TYR A 225 -6.28 -10.27 7.59
N TRP A 226 -5.45 -10.84 8.46
CA TRP A 226 -4.39 -10.08 9.13
C TRP A 226 -3.29 -9.61 8.18
N ASN A 227 -2.86 -10.45 7.25
CA ASN A 227 -1.88 -10.03 6.25
C ASN A 227 -2.42 -8.91 5.38
N HIS A 228 -3.65 -9.03 4.91
CA HIS A 228 -4.30 -8.06 4.05
C HIS A 228 -4.50 -6.72 4.77
N ARG A 229 -4.98 -6.75 6.02
CA ARG A 229 -5.10 -5.58 6.87
C ARG A 229 -3.73 -4.90 7.08
N LEU A 230 -2.70 -5.64 7.43
CA LEU A 230 -1.35 -5.10 7.60
C LEU A 230 -0.76 -4.55 6.30
N GLN A 231 -1.13 -5.11 5.15
CA GLN A 231 -0.75 -4.56 3.84
C GLN A 231 -1.36 -3.18 3.59
N HIS A 232 -2.50 -2.86 4.16
CA HIS A 232 -3.09 -1.52 4.14
C HIS A 232 -2.53 -0.59 5.21
N GLU A 233 -2.23 -1.09 6.40
CA GLU A 233 -1.81 -0.29 7.57
C GLU A 233 -0.29 -0.02 7.62
N SER A 234 0.55 -0.74 6.85
CA SER A 234 2.00 -0.57 6.82
C SER A 234 2.48 -0.23 5.41
N ARG A 235 3.16 0.88 5.24
CA ARG A 235 3.54 1.40 3.92
C ARG A 235 4.46 0.45 3.12
N ILE A 236 5.39 -0.25 3.78
CA ILE A 236 6.25 -1.21 3.07
C ILE A 236 5.45 -2.40 2.55
N LEU A 237 4.40 -2.82 3.26
CA LEU A 237 3.51 -3.88 2.82
C LEU A 237 2.49 -3.34 1.80
N TRP A 238 2.01 -2.11 1.98
CA TRP A 238 1.20 -1.40 1.00
C TRP A 238 1.92 -1.24 -0.34
N ALA A 239 3.23 -0.96 -0.34
CA ALA A 239 4.01 -0.85 -1.58
C ALA A 239 3.99 -2.12 -2.43
N ILE A 240 3.68 -3.27 -1.83
CA ILE A 240 3.41 -4.52 -2.53
C ILE A 240 1.94 -4.54 -3.00
N HIS A 241 1.00 -4.30 -2.09
CA HIS A 241 -0.44 -4.49 -2.31
C HIS A 241 -1.09 -3.39 -3.16
N VAL A 242 -0.56 -2.17 -3.13
CA VAL A 242 -1.04 -1.04 -3.94
C VAL A 242 -1.10 -1.34 -5.45
N VAL A 243 -0.29 -2.26 -5.92
CA VAL A 243 -0.32 -2.77 -7.30
C VAL A 243 -1.73 -3.26 -7.65
N HIS A 244 -2.35 -4.01 -6.75
CA HIS A 244 -3.69 -4.57 -6.90
C HIS A 244 -4.76 -3.48 -6.96
N HIS A 245 -4.66 -2.46 -6.12
CA HIS A 245 -5.59 -1.33 -6.06
C HIS A 245 -5.36 -0.26 -7.13
N SER A 246 -4.26 -0.35 -7.91
CA SER A 246 -3.85 0.73 -8.82
C SER A 246 -4.66 0.85 -10.11
N SER A 247 -5.59 -0.07 -10.38
CA SER A 247 -6.50 0.03 -11.53
C SER A 247 -7.64 1.00 -11.23
N GLN A 248 -7.89 1.93 -12.17
CA GLN A 248 -9.09 2.76 -12.18
C GLN A 248 -10.28 2.05 -12.85
N ARG A 249 -10.09 0.78 -13.24
CA ARG A 249 -11.10 -0.12 -13.76
C ARG A 249 -11.34 -1.26 -12.78
N TYR A 250 -12.58 -1.74 -12.70
CA TYR A 250 -12.93 -2.83 -11.79
C TYR A 250 -13.76 -3.90 -12.49
N ASN A 251 -13.16 -5.04 -12.78
CA ASN A 251 -13.76 -6.20 -13.41
C ASN A 251 -12.89 -7.43 -13.15
N LEU A 252 -13.25 -8.61 -13.66
CA LEU A 252 -12.52 -9.84 -13.39
C LEU A 252 -11.01 -9.79 -13.77
N SER A 253 -10.60 -8.91 -14.70
CA SER A 253 -9.18 -8.75 -14.99
C SER A 253 -8.41 -8.08 -13.86
N THR A 254 -9.08 -7.28 -13.01
CA THR A 254 -8.47 -6.65 -11.83
C THR A 254 -7.98 -7.70 -10.82
N ALA A 255 -8.69 -8.84 -10.69
CA ALA A 255 -8.23 -9.95 -9.87
C ALA A 255 -6.85 -10.48 -10.27
N LEU A 256 -6.46 -10.32 -11.53
CA LEU A 256 -5.18 -10.77 -12.08
C LEU A 256 -4.08 -9.68 -12.00
N ARG A 257 -4.41 -8.48 -11.51
CA ARG A 257 -3.41 -7.43 -11.24
C ARG A 257 -2.66 -7.75 -9.94
N GLN A 258 -1.82 -8.78 -9.99
CA GLN A 258 -1.13 -9.31 -8.83
C GLN A 258 0.29 -8.72 -8.66
N PRO A 259 0.70 -8.41 -7.42
CA PRO A 259 2.05 -7.90 -7.16
C PRO A 259 3.13 -8.96 -7.41
N TRP A 260 4.28 -8.53 -7.93
CA TRP A 260 5.43 -9.42 -8.18
C TRP A 260 6.19 -9.78 -6.90
N ALA A 261 5.99 -9.02 -5.83
CA ALA A 261 6.65 -9.20 -4.53
C ALA A 261 5.71 -9.77 -3.45
N ASP A 262 4.57 -10.35 -3.83
CA ASP A 262 3.53 -10.83 -2.91
C ASP A 262 4.09 -11.74 -1.80
N SER A 263 5.00 -12.64 -2.13
CA SER A 263 5.65 -13.55 -1.16
C SER A 263 6.44 -12.81 -0.05
N LEU A 264 6.80 -11.55 -0.24
CA LEU A 264 7.48 -10.70 0.74
C LEU A 264 6.47 -9.91 1.60
N GLY A 265 5.22 -9.81 1.18
CA GLY A 265 4.14 -9.12 1.88
C GLY A 265 3.48 -9.93 3.00
N MET A 266 3.93 -11.16 3.25
CA MET A 266 3.35 -12.06 4.24
C MET A 266 4.00 -11.88 5.60
N PHE A 267 3.50 -10.94 6.39
CA PHE A 267 4.00 -10.69 7.74
C PHE A 267 3.60 -11.81 8.70
N VAL A 268 2.34 -12.24 8.68
CA VAL A 268 1.87 -13.41 9.43
C VAL A 268 2.10 -14.67 8.59
N PRO A 269 2.99 -15.58 9.00
CA PRO A 269 3.34 -16.70 8.15
C PRO A 269 2.23 -17.75 8.11
N TYR A 270 1.76 -18.08 6.91
CA TYR A 270 0.80 -19.19 6.73
C TYR A 270 1.35 -20.54 7.22
N GLY A 271 2.67 -20.68 7.21
CA GLY A 271 3.34 -21.83 7.82
C GLY A 271 3.06 -22.00 9.31
N ALA A 272 2.56 -20.98 10.02
CA ALA A 272 2.13 -21.10 11.41
C ALA A 272 1.02 -22.16 11.59
N LEU A 273 0.16 -22.37 10.61
CA LEU A 273 -0.84 -23.41 10.59
C LEU A 273 -0.23 -24.81 10.73
N ALA A 274 0.99 -24.99 10.25
CA ALA A 274 1.71 -26.25 10.37
C ALA A 274 2.11 -26.57 11.83
N LEU A 275 2.29 -25.56 12.69
CA LEU A 275 2.51 -25.77 14.13
C LEU A 275 1.27 -26.36 14.80
N ALA A 276 0.08 -26.04 14.31
CA ALA A 276 -1.19 -26.60 14.75
C ALA A 276 -1.49 -27.99 14.15
N GLY A 277 -0.52 -28.65 13.51
CA GLY A 277 -0.67 -30.00 12.96
C GLY A 277 -1.30 -30.06 11.58
N ILE A 278 -1.52 -28.93 10.90
CA ILE A 278 -2.02 -28.90 9.52
C ILE A 278 -0.87 -29.20 8.55
N ARG A 279 -1.06 -30.21 7.71
CA ARG A 279 -0.03 -30.64 6.75
C ARG A 279 0.26 -29.57 5.71
N PRO A 280 1.53 -29.37 5.28
CA PRO A 280 1.91 -28.35 4.30
C PRO A 280 1.15 -28.39 2.97
N ASN A 281 0.79 -29.60 2.49
CA ASN A 281 -0.01 -29.74 1.27
C ASN A 281 -1.45 -29.23 1.45
N LEU A 282 -2.05 -29.36 2.64
CA LEU A 282 -3.37 -28.79 2.93
C LEU A 282 -3.33 -27.26 3.03
N ILE A 283 -2.26 -26.71 3.59
CA ILE A 283 -2.04 -25.24 3.61
C ILE A 283 -1.96 -24.71 2.18
N GLU A 284 -1.26 -25.41 1.29
CA GLU A 284 -1.18 -25.04 -0.12
C GLU A 284 -2.52 -25.20 -0.84
N THR A 285 -3.28 -26.26 -0.57
CA THR A 285 -4.64 -26.43 -1.10
C THR A 285 -5.58 -25.33 -0.60
N ALA A 286 -5.49 -24.95 0.68
CA ALA A 286 -6.27 -23.84 1.24
C ALA A 286 -5.94 -22.52 0.55
N ARG A 287 -4.65 -22.25 0.23
CA ARG A 287 -4.24 -21.10 -0.57
C ARG A 287 -4.93 -21.08 -1.93
N GLN A 288 -4.91 -22.18 -2.62
CA GLN A 288 -5.51 -22.30 -3.96
C GLN A 288 -7.03 -22.06 -3.91
N ILE A 289 -7.73 -22.64 -2.94
CA ILE A 289 -9.17 -22.43 -2.73
C ILE A 289 -9.46 -20.96 -2.48
N ASN A 290 -8.67 -20.32 -1.62
CA ASN A 290 -8.83 -18.92 -1.27
C ASN A 290 -8.60 -17.99 -2.48
N LEU A 291 -7.56 -18.25 -3.29
CA LEU A 291 -7.30 -17.47 -4.50
C LEU A 291 -8.41 -17.62 -5.56
N LEU A 292 -8.96 -18.85 -5.71
CA LEU A 292 -10.09 -19.07 -6.61
C LEU A 292 -11.35 -18.34 -6.13
N TYR A 293 -11.56 -18.30 -4.82
CA TYR A 293 -12.66 -17.54 -4.25
C TYR A 293 -12.49 -16.04 -4.51
N GLN A 294 -11.32 -15.48 -4.29
CA GLN A 294 -11.05 -14.06 -4.51
C GLN A 294 -11.23 -13.63 -5.97
N TYR A 295 -11.03 -14.51 -6.93
CA TYR A 295 -11.18 -14.17 -8.35
C TYR A 295 -12.59 -13.67 -8.68
N TRP A 296 -13.64 -14.42 -8.32
CA TRP A 296 -15.01 -14.14 -8.75
C TRP A 296 -15.63 -12.93 -8.02
N ILE A 297 -15.09 -12.51 -6.88
CA ILE A 297 -15.60 -11.32 -6.19
C ILE A 297 -15.15 -9.99 -6.83
N HIS A 298 -14.23 -10.02 -7.81
CA HIS A 298 -13.79 -8.85 -8.54
C HIS A 298 -14.71 -8.53 -9.73
N THR A 299 -15.99 -8.34 -9.50
CA THR A 299 -16.94 -8.04 -10.57
C THR A 299 -18.03 -7.09 -10.10
N ASP A 300 -18.51 -6.26 -11.04
CA ASP A 300 -19.71 -5.44 -10.87
C ASP A 300 -20.96 -6.14 -11.45
N ALA A 301 -20.78 -7.24 -12.18
CA ALA A 301 -21.89 -7.99 -12.76
C ALA A 301 -22.77 -8.69 -11.72
N ILE A 302 -22.29 -8.85 -10.49
CA ILE A 302 -23.00 -9.47 -9.39
C ILE A 302 -23.28 -8.42 -8.32
N GLY A 303 -24.55 -8.13 -8.08
CA GLY A 303 -25.00 -7.21 -7.03
C GLY A 303 -24.88 -7.78 -5.61
N LYS A 304 -25.63 -7.19 -4.68
CA LYS A 304 -25.70 -7.63 -3.29
C LYS A 304 -26.34 -9.03 -3.18
N LEU A 305 -25.73 -9.93 -2.41
CA LEU A 305 -26.17 -11.32 -2.24
C LEU A 305 -27.04 -11.54 -0.99
N GLY A 306 -27.57 -10.47 -0.40
CA GLY A 306 -28.50 -10.51 0.72
C GLY A 306 -27.95 -11.20 1.95
N ARG A 307 -28.66 -12.19 2.51
CA ARG A 307 -28.25 -12.85 3.77
C ARG A 307 -26.85 -13.49 3.76
N TRP A 308 -26.32 -13.84 2.60
CA TRP A 308 -24.98 -14.41 2.49
C TRP A 308 -23.88 -13.41 2.86
N GLU A 309 -24.16 -12.13 2.73
CA GLU A 309 -23.27 -11.03 3.08
C GLU A 309 -23.05 -10.87 4.60
N ALA A 310 -23.83 -11.58 5.41
CA ALA A 310 -23.56 -11.64 6.85
C ALA A 310 -22.28 -12.43 7.18
N VAL A 311 -21.93 -13.41 6.35
CA VAL A 311 -20.86 -14.39 6.62
C VAL A 311 -19.77 -14.33 5.54
N LEU A 312 -20.17 -14.25 4.26
CA LEU A 312 -19.23 -14.34 3.13
C LEU A 312 -18.81 -12.96 2.65
N ASN A 313 -17.56 -12.85 2.25
CA ASN A 313 -17.10 -11.72 1.44
C ASN A 313 -17.68 -11.87 0.03
N THR A 314 -18.38 -10.86 -0.46
CA THR A 314 -19.11 -10.86 -1.72
C THR A 314 -18.57 -9.80 -2.67
N PRO A 315 -18.97 -9.81 -3.97
CA PRO A 315 -18.58 -8.73 -4.88
C PRO A 315 -18.91 -7.33 -4.34
N SER A 316 -20.05 -7.13 -3.67
CA SER A 316 -20.41 -5.86 -3.06
C SER A 316 -19.42 -5.42 -1.98
N HIS A 317 -19.02 -6.32 -1.09
CA HIS A 317 -18.01 -6.02 -0.07
C HIS A 317 -16.63 -5.72 -0.67
N HIS A 318 -16.28 -6.45 -1.72
CA HIS A 318 -14.97 -6.30 -2.35
C HIS A 318 -14.88 -5.07 -3.27
N ARG A 319 -16.00 -4.64 -3.87
CA ARG A 319 -16.09 -3.31 -4.51
C ARG A 319 -15.81 -2.20 -3.51
N ALA A 320 -16.47 -2.22 -2.34
CA ALA A 320 -16.19 -1.27 -1.27
C ALA A 320 -14.72 -1.30 -0.83
N HIS A 321 -14.10 -2.49 -0.72
CA HIS A 321 -12.68 -2.64 -0.41
C HIS A 321 -11.77 -1.94 -1.44
N HIS A 322 -12.11 -2.00 -2.74
CA HIS A 322 -11.38 -1.32 -3.80
C HIS A 322 -11.73 0.16 -3.96
N GLY A 323 -12.61 0.70 -3.11
CA GLY A 323 -13.03 2.10 -3.16
C GLY A 323 -11.97 3.07 -2.66
N ALA A 324 -11.69 4.12 -3.45
CA ALA A 324 -10.85 5.25 -3.06
C ALA A 324 -11.61 6.33 -2.24
N ASN A 325 -12.93 6.20 -2.09
CA ASN A 325 -13.75 7.06 -1.24
C ASN A 325 -13.29 6.96 0.22
N SER A 326 -13.33 8.05 0.96
CA SER A 326 -12.91 8.08 2.38
C SER A 326 -13.62 7.06 3.26
N ARG A 327 -14.90 6.80 3.00
CA ARG A 327 -15.74 5.79 3.68
C ARG A 327 -15.18 4.37 3.54
N TYR A 328 -14.59 4.03 2.40
CA TYR A 328 -14.19 2.67 2.02
C TYR A 328 -12.70 2.39 2.26
N LEU A 329 -11.90 3.41 2.56
CA LEU A 329 -10.47 3.24 2.82
C LEU A 329 -10.23 2.29 4.01
N ASP A 330 -9.33 1.33 3.82
CA ASP A 330 -8.90 0.37 4.83
C ASP A 330 -10.06 -0.44 5.44
N ARG A 331 -11.02 -0.86 4.58
CA ARG A 331 -12.18 -1.67 4.96
C ARG A 331 -12.20 -3.01 4.20
N ASN A 332 -12.93 -3.98 4.76
CA ASN A 332 -13.27 -5.27 4.14
C ASN A 332 -12.05 -6.10 3.70
N HIS A 333 -11.14 -6.39 4.63
CA HIS A 333 -9.91 -7.14 4.37
C HIS A 333 -10.10 -8.67 4.26
N GLY A 334 -11.27 -9.20 4.60
CA GLY A 334 -11.59 -10.62 4.52
C GLY A 334 -11.45 -11.18 3.11
N SER A 335 -11.07 -12.45 2.98
CA SER A 335 -11.03 -13.13 1.69
C SER A 335 -12.34 -13.89 1.42
N ILE A 336 -12.53 -15.06 2.06
CA ILE A 336 -13.76 -15.86 1.93
C ILE A 336 -14.81 -15.35 2.92
N LEU A 337 -14.39 -15.10 4.16
CA LEU A 337 -15.29 -14.77 5.26
C LEU A 337 -15.16 -13.30 5.66
N ILE A 338 -16.27 -12.56 5.56
CA ILE A 338 -16.37 -11.17 6.01
C ILE A 338 -16.54 -11.06 7.55
N ILE A 339 -16.71 -12.18 8.22
CA ILE A 339 -16.87 -12.22 9.68
C ILE A 339 -15.67 -11.65 10.43
N TRP A 340 -14.47 -11.76 9.85
CA TRP A 340 -13.25 -11.18 10.43
C TRP A 340 -13.33 -9.66 10.48
N ASP A 341 -13.80 -9.03 9.40
CA ASP A 341 -14.00 -7.58 9.36
C ASP A 341 -15.05 -7.11 10.38
N ARG A 342 -16.13 -7.87 10.52
CA ARG A 342 -17.15 -7.60 11.53
C ARG A 342 -16.60 -7.75 12.94
N LEU A 343 -15.80 -8.77 13.19
CA LEU A 343 -15.22 -9.07 14.49
C LEU A 343 -14.17 -8.03 14.90
N PHE A 344 -13.36 -7.56 13.95
CA PHE A 344 -12.24 -6.65 14.22
C PHE A 344 -12.51 -5.19 13.80
N GLY A 345 -13.76 -4.84 13.49
CA GLY A 345 -14.20 -3.46 13.30
C GLY A 345 -13.79 -2.81 11.96
N THR A 346 -13.45 -3.60 10.95
CA THR A 346 -13.08 -3.12 9.61
C THR A 346 -14.18 -3.33 8.56
N PHE A 347 -15.38 -3.75 8.98
CA PHE A 347 -16.49 -3.97 8.06
C PHE A 347 -17.12 -2.65 7.61
N GLN A 348 -17.36 -2.50 6.31
CA GLN A 348 -18.10 -1.42 5.68
C GLN A 348 -18.95 -1.96 4.51
N PRO A 349 -20.28 -1.86 4.56
CA PRO A 349 -21.12 -2.21 3.41
C PRO A 349 -20.93 -1.20 2.27
N GLU A 350 -21.11 -1.67 1.05
CA GLU A 350 -21.32 -0.79 -0.10
C GLU A 350 -22.67 -0.08 0.03
N VAL A 351 -22.69 1.24 -0.13
CA VAL A 351 -23.91 2.06 -0.02
C VAL A 351 -24.18 2.80 -1.32
N ASP A 352 -25.45 2.93 -1.66
CA ASP A 352 -25.89 3.48 -2.95
C ASP A 352 -25.69 5.02 -2.99
N GLU A 353 -25.66 5.66 -1.80
CA GLU A 353 -25.46 7.11 -1.63
C GLU A 353 -24.01 7.55 -1.85
N ASP A 354 -23.06 6.62 -1.82
CA ASP A 354 -21.62 6.89 -2.04
C ASP A 354 -21.07 5.83 -3.00
N PRO A 355 -21.34 5.95 -4.30
CA PRO A 355 -20.88 5.00 -5.30
C PRO A 355 -19.37 4.83 -5.28
N VAL A 356 -18.91 3.61 -5.49
CA VAL A 356 -17.48 3.28 -5.39
C VAL A 356 -16.70 3.98 -6.51
N VAL A 357 -15.67 4.73 -6.12
CA VAL A 357 -14.66 5.31 -7.02
C VAL A 357 -13.42 4.43 -6.98
N TYR A 358 -13.07 3.80 -8.11
CA TYR A 358 -11.95 2.88 -8.20
C TYR A 358 -10.62 3.57 -8.47
N GLY A 359 -9.54 2.95 -8.05
CA GLY A 359 -8.18 3.45 -8.15
C GLY A 359 -7.60 3.80 -6.79
N LEU A 360 -6.58 4.64 -6.81
CA LEU A 360 -5.90 5.13 -5.61
C LEU A 360 -6.40 6.52 -5.24
N THR A 361 -6.30 6.90 -3.98
CA THR A 361 -6.50 8.30 -3.56
C THR A 361 -5.58 9.26 -4.34
N ARG A 362 -4.49 8.74 -4.88
CA ARG A 362 -3.57 9.43 -5.79
C ARG A 362 -3.16 8.47 -6.91
N ASN A 363 -3.82 8.59 -8.06
CA ASN A 363 -3.58 7.70 -9.18
C ASN A 363 -2.18 7.86 -9.79
N ILE A 364 -1.66 6.78 -10.35
CA ILE A 364 -0.33 6.74 -10.98
C ILE A 364 -0.36 6.98 -12.49
N ASP A 365 -1.54 6.98 -13.09
CA ASP A 365 -1.84 7.29 -14.50
C ASP A 365 -0.88 6.62 -15.50
N THR A 366 -0.70 5.30 -15.34
CA THR A 366 0.19 4.52 -16.20
C THR A 366 -0.28 3.08 -16.37
N TYR A 367 -0.03 2.54 -17.57
CA TYR A 367 -0.19 1.11 -17.87
C TYR A 367 1.15 0.35 -17.94
N ASN A 368 2.27 1.00 -17.62
CA ASN A 368 3.58 0.37 -17.60
C ASN A 368 3.71 -0.57 -16.39
N PRO A 369 3.85 -1.92 -16.59
CA PRO A 369 3.87 -2.89 -15.49
C PRO A 369 5.01 -2.65 -14.50
N LEU A 370 6.19 -2.23 -14.97
CA LEU A 370 7.32 -1.94 -14.09
C LEU A 370 7.03 -0.74 -13.19
N ARG A 371 6.44 0.33 -13.74
CA ARG A 371 6.06 1.50 -12.94
C ARG A 371 4.93 1.15 -11.96
N ILE A 372 3.95 0.35 -12.37
CA ILE A 372 2.89 -0.17 -11.49
C ILE A 372 3.53 -0.95 -10.32
N ALA A 373 4.48 -1.85 -10.60
CA ALA A 373 5.12 -2.68 -9.58
C ALA A 373 6.03 -1.92 -8.61
N THR A 374 6.55 -0.74 -8.98
CA THR A 374 7.66 -0.12 -8.25
C THR A 374 7.42 1.30 -7.76
N HIS A 375 6.30 1.95 -8.12
CA HIS A 375 6.08 3.37 -7.83
C HIS A 375 6.14 3.70 -6.34
N GLU A 376 5.42 2.95 -5.50
CA GLU A 376 5.39 3.20 -4.05
C GLU A 376 6.71 2.84 -3.37
N HIS A 377 7.42 1.80 -3.85
CA HIS A 377 8.78 1.51 -3.40
C HIS A 377 9.74 2.67 -3.71
N ALA A 378 9.62 3.27 -4.91
CA ALA A 378 10.42 4.44 -5.28
C ALA A 378 10.07 5.66 -4.41
N ASP A 379 8.82 5.81 -4.03
CA ASP A 379 8.37 6.86 -3.12
C ASP A 379 8.91 6.66 -1.71
N ILE A 380 8.90 5.44 -1.17
CA ILE A 380 9.55 5.11 0.11
C ILE A 380 11.04 5.46 0.06
N VAL A 381 11.74 5.04 -0.99
CA VAL A 381 13.18 5.34 -1.17
C VAL A 381 13.42 6.85 -1.17
N ARG A 382 12.58 7.60 -1.90
CA ARG A 382 12.67 9.07 -1.97
C ARG A 382 12.47 9.72 -0.61
N ASP A 383 11.47 9.27 0.15
CA ASP A 383 11.15 9.85 1.46
C ASP A 383 12.23 9.52 2.49
N VAL A 384 12.71 8.29 2.55
CA VAL A 384 13.87 7.90 3.39
C VAL A 384 15.12 8.71 3.04
N TYR A 385 15.40 8.87 1.74
CA TYR A 385 16.54 9.65 1.27
C TYR A 385 16.46 11.13 1.70
N ARG A 386 15.26 11.72 1.61
CA ARG A 386 15.03 13.14 1.94
C ARG A 386 14.92 13.41 3.44
N SER A 387 14.57 12.41 4.23
CA SER A 387 14.38 12.54 5.67
C SER A 387 15.69 12.86 6.40
N ARG A 388 15.59 13.71 7.43
CA ARG A 388 16.74 14.20 8.23
C ARG A 388 16.86 13.47 9.58
N SER A 389 15.87 12.68 9.98
CA SER A 389 15.84 11.93 11.22
C SER A 389 15.61 10.44 10.97
N TRP A 390 16.14 9.59 11.85
CA TRP A 390 15.87 8.16 11.80
C TRP A 390 14.42 7.83 12.15
N SER A 391 13.79 8.64 13.01
CA SER A 391 12.35 8.52 13.32
C SER A 391 11.51 8.65 12.05
N ASP A 392 11.69 9.73 11.27
CA ASP A 392 10.98 9.90 10.00
C ASP A 392 11.31 8.79 9.00
N ARG A 393 12.58 8.42 8.85
CA ARG A 393 13.00 7.35 7.92
C ARG A 393 12.29 6.04 8.19
N LEU A 394 12.26 5.61 9.45
CA LEU A 394 11.57 4.38 9.85
C LEU A 394 10.05 4.54 9.76
N SER A 395 9.52 5.69 10.13
CA SER A 395 8.09 5.98 10.01
C SER A 395 7.61 5.96 8.56
N PHE A 396 8.38 6.50 7.60
CA PHE A 396 8.07 6.42 6.17
C PHE A 396 8.06 5.00 5.60
N VAL A 397 8.71 4.06 6.26
CA VAL A 397 8.71 2.63 5.88
C VAL A 397 7.57 1.88 6.55
N LEU A 398 7.33 2.12 7.85
CA LEU A 398 6.53 1.24 8.69
C LEU A 398 5.10 1.73 8.94
N ARG A 399 4.87 3.05 9.05
CA ARG A 399 3.51 3.61 9.24
C ARG A 399 2.68 3.48 7.96
N GLY A 400 1.36 3.68 8.07
CA GLY A 400 0.45 3.61 6.94
C GLY A 400 0.71 4.66 5.84
N PRO A 401 0.22 4.43 4.62
CA PRO A 401 0.42 5.34 3.49
C PRO A 401 -0.18 6.73 3.75
N GLY A 402 -1.33 6.84 4.40
CA GLY A 402 -1.96 8.13 4.75
C GLY A 402 -1.01 9.01 5.55
N TRP A 403 -0.43 8.48 6.64
CA TRP A 403 0.56 9.21 7.44
C TRP A 403 1.74 9.70 6.59
N ALA A 404 2.23 8.87 5.69
CA ALA A 404 3.38 9.23 4.86
C ALA A 404 3.08 10.39 3.92
N TYR A 405 1.87 10.44 3.36
CA TYR A 405 1.44 11.54 2.49
C TYR A 405 1.27 12.85 3.28
N GLU A 406 0.65 12.80 4.45
CA GLU A 406 0.51 13.94 5.36
C GLU A 406 1.87 14.47 5.82
N ARG A 407 2.77 13.57 6.27
CA ARG A 407 4.11 13.96 6.70
C ARG A 407 4.93 14.58 5.59
N ARG A 408 4.83 14.06 4.36
CA ARG A 408 5.48 14.63 3.17
C ARG A 408 4.99 16.04 2.90
N ALA A 409 3.68 16.28 2.98
CA ALA A 409 3.10 17.61 2.83
C ALA A 409 3.61 18.57 3.90
N ALA A 410 3.62 18.15 5.18
CA ALA A 410 4.13 18.93 6.30
C ALA A 410 5.63 19.28 6.19
N LEU A 411 6.44 18.41 5.58
CA LEU A 411 7.86 18.65 5.34
C LEU A 411 8.13 19.55 4.12
N GLY A 412 7.10 20.05 3.45
CA GLY A 412 7.23 20.89 2.25
C GLY A 412 7.92 20.18 1.08
N ALA A 413 7.94 18.85 1.10
CA ALA A 413 8.50 18.03 0.03
C ALA A 413 7.51 17.99 -1.15
N GLY A 414 7.28 19.16 -1.76
CA GLY A 414 6.30 19.54 -2.76
C GLY A 414 5.95 18.45 -3.78
N ASP A 415 4.77 17.93 -3.62
CA ASP A 415 3.93 17.45 -4.69
C ASP A 415 2.60 18.20 -4.56
N ALA A 416 1.98 18.53 -5.65
CA ALA A 416 0.76 19.32 -5.72
C ALA A 416 -0.32 18.84 -4.72
N PRO A 417 -1.17 19.75 -4.22
CA PRO A 417 -2.24 19.38 -3.29
C PRO A 417 -3.07 18.24 -3.87
N VAL A 418 -3.44 17.30 -3.01
CA VAL A 418 -4.42 16.26 -3.33
C VAL A 418 -5.65 16.97 -3.89
N PRO A 419 -6.12 16.66 -5.12
CA PRO A 419 -7.40 17.18 -5.56
C PRO A 419 -8.43 16.73 -4.53
N ALA A 420 -9.19 17.69 -4.00
CA ALA A 420 -10.34 17.38 -3.18
C ALA A 420 -11.20 16.34 -3.92
N ALA A 421 -11.73 15.37 -3.18
CA ALA A 421 -12.67 14.40 -3.72
C ALA A 421 -13.67 15.16 -4.61
N VAL A 422 -13.83 14.71 -5.85
CA VAL A 422 -14.83 15.25 -6.76
C VAL A 422 -16.17 14.93 -6.12
N SER A 423 -16.72 15.86 -5.35
CA SER A 423 -18.14 15.87 -5.02
C SER A 423 -18.84 15.99 -6.35
N GLY A 424 -19.62 14.98 -6.71
CA GLY A 424 -20.46 15.01 -7.89
C GLY A 424 -21.56 16.05 -7.69
N ASP A 425 -21.28 17.31 -7.93
CA ASP A 425 -22.29 18.31 -8.18
C ASP A 425 -22.68 18.18 -9.65
N GLY A 426 -23.87 17.63 -9.83
CA GLY A 426 -24.53 17.57 -11.11
C GLY A 426 -24.74 18.99 -11.65
N ASP A 427 -24.16 19.29 -12.78
CA ASP A 427 -24.53 20.45 -13.56
C ASP A 427 -25.81 20.10 -14.34
N GLU A 428 -26.96 20.36 -13.69
CA GLU A 428 -28.23 20.58 -14.37
C GLU A 428 -28.19 21.96 -15.00
N ARG A 429 -27.90 22.06 -16.28
CA ARG A 429 -28.41 23.14 -17.14
C ARG A 429 -28.50 22.67 -18.59
N ALA A 430 -29.69 22.32 -18.97
CA ALA A 430 -30.54 22.77 -20.06
C ALA A 430 -29.86 23.32 -21.34
N ALA A 431 -30.01 22.65 -22.44
CA ALA A 431 -30.79 23.10 -23.61
C ALA A 431 -30.83 21.96 -24.64
#